data_37206e47324463105bf880eede05ed82
#
_entry.id   37206e47324463105bf880eede05ed82
#
_cell.length_a   1.000
_cell.length_b   1.000
_cell.length_c   1.000
_cell.angle_alpha   90.00
_cell.angle_beta   90.00
_cell.angle_gamma   90.00
#
_symmetry.space_group_name_H-M   'P 1'
#
loop_
_entity.id
_entity.type
_entity.pdbx_description
1 polymer ?
#
loop_
_entity_poly.entity_id
_entity_poly.type
_entity_poly.pdbx_seq_one_letter_code
_entity_poly.pdbx_strand_id
1 'polypeptide(L)'
;FMLSFQYWLGGTPDNLRNFLLMLADKYVFPAADGEERPAMEVAEPEVFPDLGIWHPLAPSMFEDLKEYLNWTSSRTDLSEEARKGPVIGLVLQRSHIVTGDDAHYVATIQELEFRGARVIPIFCGGLDFSKPVNAFFYDPLNPEQPLVDGIVSLTGFALVGGPARQDHPKAIESLKKLNRPYMVALPLVFQTTQEWEQSDLGLHPVQVALQIAIPELDGAIEPIVLSGRDDATGKAHTLQDRVDAIAERAIRWSSLRIKPRTEKKLAITVFSFPPDKGNVGTAAYLDVFGSIHRVMQEMKAKGYDVQDLPSTPRELLEAVINDADAMQGSPELSIAHRMSVEEYERLTPYSERLEENWGKPPGNLNSDGQNLLVFGRHFGNVFVGVQPTFGYEGDPMRLLYSRSASPHHGFAAYYTYLQKIWKADAVLHFGTHGSLEFMPGKQMGMSETCYPDSLIGALPNLYYYAANNPSEATIAKRRGYASTISYLTPPAENAGLYKGLKELGELVGSYQQLREGGRGIQIVNTIIETARQCNLDKDVDLPEEDASTLELELSLIHISEPTRLTSI
;
A
#
# COMPACT_ATOMS: atom_id res chain seq x y z
N PHE A 1 48.19 -1.45 -12.70
CA PHE A 1 46.87 -2.03 -12.62
C PHE A 1 46.22 -1.82 -11.23
N MET A 2 46.87 -2.27 -10.14
CA MET A 2 46.28 -2.14 -8.78
C MET A 2 45.98 -0.69 -8.41
N LEU A 3 46.89 0.24 -8.64
CA LEU A 3 46.69 1.67 -8.38
C LEU A 3 45.55 2.25 -9.24
N SER A 4 45.52 1.93 -10.52
CA SER A 4 44.42 2.33 -11.42
C SER A 4 43.07 1.82 -10.94
N PHE A 5 43.06 0.60 -10.42
CA PHE A 5 41.85 -0.02 -9.89
C PHE A 5 41.38 0.63 -8.58
N GLN A 6 42.30 1.05 -7.70
CA GLN A 6 41.97 1.78 -6.48
C GLN A 6 41.33 3.14 -6.76
N TYR A 7 41.89 3.93 -7.70
CA TYR A 7 41.27 5.18 -8.15
C TYR A 7 39.86 4.96 -8.70
N TRP A 8 39.71 3.94 -9.55
CA TRP A 8 38.43 3.60 -10.16
C TRP A 8 37.39 3.17 -9.12
N LEU A 9 37.73 2.31 -8.17
CA LEU A 9 36.87 1.86 -7.10
C LEU A 9 36.50 2.98 -6.14
N GLY A 10 37.37 3.91 -5.88
CA GLY A 10 37.09 5.10 -5.07
C GLY A 10 36.01 5.98 -5.69
N GLY A 11 36.05 6.18 -7.02
CA GLY A 11 34.96 6.77 -7.80
C GLY A 11 34.68 8.25 -7.54
N THR A 12 35.41 8.93 -6.65
CA THR A 12 35.24 10.37 -6.41
C THR A 12 35.75 11.19 -7.60
N PRO A 13 35.28 12.42 -7.81
CA PRO A 13 35.84 13.34 -8.80
C PRO A 13 37.34 13.50 -8.66
N ASP A 14 37.87 13.58 -7.43
CA ASP A 14 39.29 13.72 -7.16
C ASP A 14 40.06 12.44 -7.48
N ASN A 15 39.54 11.27 -7.14
CA ASN A 15 40.10 9.99 -7.55
C ASN A 15 40.16 9.86 -9.08
N LEU A 16 39.08 10.19 -9.79
CA LEU A 16 39.06 10.13 -11.25
C LEU A 16 40.04 11.14 -11.89
N ARG A 17 40.12 12.35 -11.33
CA ARG A 17 41.12 13.35 -11.75
C ARG A 17 42.55 12.83 -11.58
N ASN A 18 42.90 12.33 -10.40
CA ASN A 18 44.23 11.80 -10.11
C ASN A 18 44.53 10.55 -10.93
N PHE A 19 43.52 9.72 -11.23
CA PHE A 19 43.67 8.60 -12.16
C PHE A 19 44.07 9.06 -13.56
N LEU A 20 43.39 10.08 -14.10
CA LEU A 20 43.73 10.65 -15.41
C LEU A 20 45.10 11.31 -15.39
N LEU A 21 45.44 12.05 -14.34
CA LEU A 21 46.78 12.66 -14.19
C LEU A 21 47.87 11.59 -14.12
N MET A 22 47.64 10.50 -13.38
CA MET A 22 48.56 9.37 -13.29
C MET A 22 48.77 8.70 -14.65
N LEU A 23 47.69 8.49 -15.42
CA LEU A 23 47.83 7.94 -16.78
C LEU A 23 48.54 8.89 -17.72
N ALA A 24 48.24 10.19 -17.65
CA ALA A 24 48.91 11.21 -18.45
C ALA A 24 50.42 11.27 -18.15
N ASP A 25 50.75 11.26 -16.87
CA ASP A 25 52.15 11.31 -16.42
C ASP A 25 52.96 10.09 -16.88
N LYS A 26 52.40 8.88 -16.73
CA LYS A 26 53.13 7.63 -16.99
C LYS A 26 53.12 7.19 -18.46
N TYR A 27 52.07 7.51 -19.22
CA TYR A 27 51.87 6.90 -20.53
C TYR A 27 51.67 7.89 -21.68
N VAL A 28 51.18 9.10 -21.43
CA VAL A 28 50.89 10.08 -22.50
C VAL A 28 52.09 11.05 -22.66
N PHE A 29 52.66 11.48 -21.55
CA PHE A 29 53.78 12.41 -21.52
C PHE A 29 54.98 11.81 -20.75
N PRO A 30 55.49 10.64 -21.14
CA PRO A 30 56.65 10.09 -20.48
C PRO A 30 57.85 11.03 -20.72
N ALA A 31 58.69 11.22 -19.70
CA ALA A 31 59.97 11.94 -19.89
C ALA A 31 60.82 11.18 -20.93
N ALA A 32 61.37 11.89 -21.92
CA ALA A 32 62.34 11.29 -22.84
C ALA A 32 63.62 10.95 -22.08
N ASP A 33 64.31 9.90 -22.53
CA ASP A 33 65.60 9.51 -21.89
C ASP A 33 66.55 10.68 -21.79
N GLY A 34 66.83 11.14 -20.56
CA GLY A 34 67.75 12.24 -20.26
C GLY A 34 67.13 13.63 -20.09
N GLU A 35 65.77 13.77 -20.19
CA GLU A 35 65.07 15.02 -19.88
C GLU A 35 64.47 14.97 -18.48
N GLU A 36 64.77 15.91 -17.60
CA GLU A 36 64.07 16.13 -16.34
C GLU A 36 62.82 16.94 -16.62
N ARG A 37 61.66 16.25 -16.63
CA ARG A 37 60.34 16.87 -16.64
C ARG A 37 59.77 16.93 -15.22
N PRO A 38 59.19 18.06 -14.78
CA PRO A 38 58.47 18.05 -13.51
C PRO A 38 57.35 17.01 -13.54
N ALA A 39 57.39 16.07 -12.57
CA ALA A 39 56.33 15.09 -12.40
C ALA A 39 54.98 15.79 -12.13
N MET A 40 53.91 15.29 -12.70
CA MET A 40 52.57 15.77 -12.34
C MET A 40 52.30 15.42 -10.88
N GLU A 41 51.76 16.38 -10.15
CA GLU A 41 51.35 16.15 -8.76
C GLU A 41 50.08 15.27 -8.78
N VAL A 42 50.21 14.02 -8.36
CA VAL A 42 49.15 13.02 -8.33
C VAL A 42 49.00 12.55 -6.88
N ALA A 43 47.84 12.84 -6.29
CA ALA A 43 47.54 12.37 -4.94
C ALA A 43 47.25 10.86 -4.94
N GLU A 44 47.55 10.18 -3.83
CA GLU A 44 47.19 8.77 -3.63
C GLU A 44 45.67 8.58 -3.69
N PRO A 45 45.19 7.39 -4.12
CA PRO A 45 43.75 7.14 -4.18
C PRO A 45 43.10 7.12 -2.79
N GLU A 46 42.03 7.86 -2.66
CA GLU A 46 41.16 7.78 -1.49
C GLU A 46 40.34 6.48 -1.56
N VAL A 47 40.46 5.66 -0.54
CA VAL A 47 39.78 4.35 -0.47
C VAL A 47 38.66 4.40 0.56
N PHE A 48 37.49 3.95 0.16
CA PHE A 48 36.29 3.90 1.00
C PHE A 48 35.99 2.47 1.44
N PRO A 49 35.45 2.28 2.64
CA PRO A 49 35.04 0.96 3.12
C PRO A 49 33.96 0.36 2.24
N ASP A 50 33.91 -1.00 2.17
CA ASP A 50 32.88 -1.70 1.39
C ASP A 50 31.49 -1.66 2.04
N LEU A 51 31.45 -1.54 3.36
CA LEU A 51 30.21 -1.34 4.12
C LEU A 51 30.51 -0.47 5.34
N GLY A 52 29.52 0.29 5.75
CA GLY A 52 29.64 1.19 6.88
C GLY A 52 28.37 1.98 7.13
N ILE A 53 28.50 2.97 7.99
CA ILE A 53 27.45 3.92 8.34
C ILE A 53 27.90 5.31 7.90
N TRP A 54 27.05 6.03 7.22
CA TRP A 54 27.33 7.39 6.75
C TRP A 54 26.26 8.36 7.23
N HIS A 55 26.68 9.53 7.67
CA HIS A 55 25.76 10.60 8.05
C HIS A 55 26.32 11.95 7.56
N PRO A 56 25.48 12.85 6.97
CA PRO A 56 25.97 14.09 6.36
C PRO A 56 26.66 15.04 7.34
N LEU A 57 26.36 14.95 8.64
CA LEU A 57 26.98 15.78 9.68
C LEU A 57 28.16 15.08 10.39
N ALA A 58 28.46 13.84 10.03
CA ALA A 58 29.57 13.11 10.63
C ALA A 58 30.94 13.55 10.04
N PRO A 59 31.99 13.51 10.82
CA PRO A 59 33.34 13.89 10.32
C PRO A 59 33.91 12.88 9.31
N SER A 60 33.45 11.64 9.33
CA SER A 60 33.86 10.55 8.44
C SER A 60 32.78 9.44 8.41
N MET A 61 32.96 8.46 7.52
CA MET A 61 32.21 7.22 7.55
C MET A 61 32.66 6.38 8.76
N PHE A 62 31.71 5.62 9.33
CA PHE A 62 31.97 4.72 10.45
C PHE A 62 31.97 3.27 9.97
N GLU A 63 32.97 2.50 10.34
CA GLU A 63 33.02 1.06 10.14
C GLU A 63 32.58 0.27 11.38
N ASP A 64 32.46 0.94 12.52
CA ASP A 64 32.00 0.38 13.79
C ASP A 64 30.71 1.05 14.29
N LEU A 65 29.71 0.23 14.62
CA LEU A 65 28.41 0.71 15.10
C LEU A 65 28.52 1.44 16.45
N LYS A 66 29.41 1.02 17.35
CA LYS A 66 29.55 1.65 18.67
C LYS A 66 30.12 3.06 18.52
N GLU A 67 31.07 3.26 17.60
CA GLU A 67 31.60 4.59 17.31
C GLU A 67 30.51 5.52 16.77
N TYR A 68 29.69 5.05 15.84
CA TYR A 68 28.53 5.79 15.35
C TYR A 68 27.54 6.14 16.46
N LEU A 69 27.17 5.17 17.31
CA LEU A 69 26.23 5.40 18.41
C LEU A 69 26.81 6.37 19.47
N ASN A 70 28.11 6.32 19.74
CA ASN A 70 28.78 7.26 20.62
C ASN A 70 28.77 8.67 20.03
N TRP A 71 29.07 8.80 18.74
CA TRP A 71 29.00 10.07 18.03
C TRP A 71 27.58 10.64 18.05
N THR A 72 26.57 9.84 17.69
CA THR A 72 25.16 10.26 17.72
C THR A 72 24.73 10.72 19.12
N SER A 73 25.17 10.02 20.17
CA SER A 73 24.88 10.41 21.56
C SER A 73 25.51 11.73 21.97
N SER A 74 26.63 12.11 21.37
CA SER A 74 27.33 13.37 21.63
C SER A 74 26.75 14.58 20.88
N ARG A 75 25.89 14.35 19.89
CA ARG A 75 25.27 15.42 19.11
C ARG A 75 24.36 16.29 19.98
N THR A 76 24.48 17.61 19.82
CA THR A 76 23.66 18.59 20.55
C THR A 76 22.49 19.13 19.73
N ASP A 77 22.49 18.89 18.44
CA ASP A 77 21.49 19.34 17.47
C ASP A 77 20.24 18.45 17.43
N LEU A 78 20.30 17.21 17.95
CA LEU A 78 19.14 16.34 18.04
C LEU A 78 18.18 16.78 19.13
N SER A 79 16.89 16.91 18.80
CA SER A 79 15.82 17.19 19.75
C SER A 79 15.65 16.08 20.81
N GLU A 80 15.00 16.37 21.93
CA GLU A 80 14.68 15.36 22.93
C GLU A 80 13.70 14.29 22.39
N GLU A 81 12.79 14.70 21.53
CA GLU A 81 11.87 13.84 20.82
C GLU A 81 12.62 12.84 19.95
N ALA A 82 13.61 13.30 19.16
CA ALA A 82 14.44 12.45 18.34
C ALA A 82 15.25 11.46 19.19
N ARG A 83 15.80 11.89 20.33
CA ARG A 83 16.56 11.01 21.23
C ARG A 83 15.72 9.85 21.81
N LYS A 84 14.42 10.05 21.98
CA LYS A 84 13.46 9.08 22.52
C LYS A 84 12.62 8.38 21.45
N GLY A 85 12.65 8.90 20.23
CA GLY A 85 11.83 8.46 19.11
C GLY A 85 12.29 7.14 18.49
N PRO A 86 11.58 6.68 17.47
CA PRO A 86 11.91 5.46 16.77
C PRO A 86 13.29 5.53 16.11
N VAL A 87 13.91 4.36 15.95
CA VAL A 87 15.17 4.21 15.22
C VAL A 87 14.86 3.71 13.81
N ILE A 88 15.17 4.51 12.81
CA ILE A 88 14.95 4.18 11.40
C ILE A 88 16.27 3.76 10.76
N GLY A 89 16.35 2.53 10.27
CA GLY A 89 17.46 2.07 9.44
C GLY A 89 17.30 2.57 8.00
N LEU A 90 18.29 3.22 7.46
CA LEU A 90 18.32 3.62 6.05
C LEU A 90 19.32 2.76 5.29
N VAL A 91 18.93 2.28 4.11
CA VAL A 91 19.80 1.49 3.24
C VAL A 91 20.18 2.34 2.02
N LEU A 92 21.46 2.66 1.90
CA LEU A 92 22.02 3.59 0.93
C LEU A 92 23.01 2.90 -0.01
N GLN A 93 23.20 3.44 -1.20
CA GLN A 93 24.28 3.03 -2.10
C GLN A 93 25.54 3.88 -1.85
N ARG A 94 26.69 3.24 -1.66
CA ARG A 94 27.97 3.93 -1.49
C ARG A 94 28.30 4.85 -2.67
N SER A 95 27.95 4.45 -3.90
CA SER A 95 28.23 5.23 -5.10
C SER A 95 27.70 6.66 -5.05
N HIS A 96 26.47 6.87 -4.57
CA HIS A 96 25.89 8.20 -4.44
C HIS A 96 26.64 9.06 -3.40
N ILE A 97 27.06 8.44 -2.31
CA ILE A 97 27.79 9.12 -1.24
C ILE A 97 29.16 9.60 -1.73
N VAL A 98 29.95 8.71 -2.35
CA VAL A 98 31.31 9.03 -2.78
C VAL A 98 31.35 9.95 -4.00
N THR A 99 30.32 9.99 -4.83
CA THR A 99 30.21 10.90 -5.97
C THR A 99 29.60 12.25 -5.62
N GLY A 100 29.10 12.44 -4.38
CA GLY A 100 28.39 13.65 -3.97
C GLY A 100 27.02 13.84 -4.65
N ASP A 101 26.39 12.76 -5.11
CA ASP A 101 25.01 12.74 -5.67
C ASP A 101 24.01 12.28 -4.59
N ASP A 102 24.18 12.79 -3.38
CA ASP A 102 23.57 12.31 -2.13
C ASP A 102 22.47 13.21 -1.56
N ALA A 103 22.05 14.26 -2.29
CA ALA A 103 21.10 15.26 -1.81
C ALA A 103 19.79 14.64 -1.25
N HIS A 104 19.28 13.59 -1.89
CA HIS A 104 18.09 12.87 -1.44
C HIS A 104 18.32 12.07 -0.15
N TYR A 105 19.53 11.58 0.11
CA TYR A 105 19.90 10.93 1.37
C TYR A 105 19.97 11.96 2.49
N VAL A 106 20.65 13.10 2.23
CA VAL A 106 20.75 14.21 3.18
C VAL A 106 19.36 14.69 3.60
N ALA A 107 18.49 14.99 2.62
CA ALA A 107 17.13 15.45 2.88
C ALA A 107 16.32 14.43 3.70
N THR A 108 16.40 13.15 3.38
CA THR A 108 15.67 12.10 4.10
C THR A 108 16.16 11.95 5.54
N ILE A 109 17.47 11.98 5.77
CA ILE A 109 18.06 11.91 7.11
C ILE A 109 17.61 13.10 7.95
N GLN A 110 17.77 14.32 7.40
CA GLN A 110 17.41 15.55 8.10
C GLN A 110 15.93 15.61 8.43
N GLU A 111 15.05 15.21 7.51
CA GLU A 111 13.60 15.22 7.74
C GLU A 111 13.18 14.20 8.79
N LEU A 112 13.75 12.99 8.80
CA LEU A 112 13.51 12.00 9.84
C LEU A 112 13.91 12.50 11.22
N GLU A 113 15.10 13.10 11.34
CA GLU A 113 15.60 13.65 12.60
C GLU A 113 14.79 14.87 13.06
N PHE A 114 14.41 15.75 12.12
CA PHE A 114 13.55 16.90 12.41
C PHE A 114 12.18 16.47 12.94
N ARG A 115 11.61 15.38 12.42
CA ARG A 115 10.33 14.82 12.89
C ARG A 115 10.45 13.93 14.12
N GLY A 116 11.60 13.84 14.74
CA GLY A 116 11.77 13.15 15.99
C GLY A 116 12.16 11.66 15.89
N ALA A 117 12.80 11.23 14.82
CA ALA A 117 13.40 9.90 14.71
C ALA A 117 14.91 9.94 14.93
N ARG A 118 15.50 8.78 15.27
CA ARG A 118 16.95 8.53 15.14
C ARG A 118 17.19 7.71 13.88
N VAL A 119 18.33 7.91 13.25
CA VAL A 119 18.66 7.19 12.01
C VAL A 119 19.91 6.33 12.17
N ILE A 120 19.98 5.21 11.47
CA ILE A 120 21.20 4.42 11.24
C ILE A 120 21.30 4.22 9.72
N PRO A 121 22.00 5.15 9.01
CA PRO A 121 22.10 5.13 7.57
C PRO A 121 23.32 4.29 7.14
N ILE A 122 23.06 3.06 6.73
CA ILE A 122 24.05 2.07 6.31
C ILE A 122 24.24 2.10 4.79
N PHE A 123 25.45 1.76 4.34
CA PHE A 123 25.76 1.64 2.92
C PHE A 123 26.52 0.35 2.60
N CYS A 124 26.50 -0.01 1.32
CA CYS A 124 27.28 -1.10 0.76
C CYS A 124 27.91 -0.68 -0.58
N GLY A 125 29.14 -1.11 -0.83
CA GLY A 125 29.83 -0.90 -2.10
C GLY A 125 29.35 -1.82 -3.23
N GLY A 126 28.72 -2.96 -2.87
CA GLY A 126 28.07 -3.88 -3.80
C GLY A 126 26.55 -3.80 -3.73
N LEU A 127 25.88 -4.84 -4.23
CA LEU A 127 24.42 -4.94 -4.27
C LEU A 127 23.87 -6.00 -3.29
N ASP A 128 24.61 -6.33 -2.25
CA ASP A 128 24.18 -7.24 -1.18
C ASP A 128 24.04 -6.46 0.14
N PHE A 129 22.90 -5.81 0.30
CA PHE A 129 22.60 -4.99 1.47
C PHE A 129 22.24 -5.80 2.72
N SER A 130 22.07 -7.13 2.60
CA SER A 130 21.93 -7.99 3.78
C SER A 130 23.16 -7.95 4.68
N LYS A 131 24.36 -7.72 4.10
CA LYS A 131 25.62 -7.62 4.85
C LYS A 131 25.61 -6.46 5.85
N PRO A 132 25.44 -5.18 5.42
CA PRO A 132 25.39 -4.06 6.36
C PRO A 132 24.15 -4.10 7.27
N VAL A 133 23.00 -4.64 6.81
CA VAL A 133 21.83 -4.88 7.67
C VAL A 133 22.20 -5.79 8.85
N ASN A 134 22.84 -6.92 8.58
CA ASN A 134 23.27 -7.86 9.63
C ASN A 134 24.39 -7.30 10.53
N ALA A 135 25.23 -6.41 9.99
CA ALA A 135 26.33 -5.81 10.74
C ALA A 135 25.89 -4.66 11.68
N PHE A 136 24.92 -3.83 11.24
CA PHE A 136 24.66 -2.55 11.90
C PHE A 136 23.25 -2.36 12.44
N PHE A 137 22.29 -3.24 12.13
CA PHE A 137 20.92 -3.09 12.62
C PHE A 137 20.60 -3.92 13.85
N TYR A 138 21.60 -4.56 14.43
CA TYR A 138 21.45 -5.36 15.67
C TYR A 138 22.31 -4.81 16.80
N ASP A 139 21.86 -5.05 18.04
CA ASP A 139 22.64 -4.67 19.22
C ASP A 139 23.95 -5.46 19.25
N PRO A 140 25.11 -4.77 19.29
CA PRO A 140 26.42 -5.45 19.37
C PRO A 140 26.58 -6.35 20.61
N LEU A 141 25.82 -6.08 21.67
CA LEU A 141 25.83 -6.88 22.91
C LEU A 141 24.80 -8.02 22.89
N ASN A 142 23.79 -7.90 22.01
CA ASN A 142 22.75 -8.91 21.82
C ASN A 142 22.38 -9.02 20.33
N PRO A 143 23.12 -9.82 19.53
CA PRO A 143 22.93 -9.93 18.09
C PRO A 143 21.57 -10.45 17.61
N GLU A 144 20.73 -10.92 18.53
CA GLU A 144 19.35 -11.33 18.24
C GLU A 144 18.34 -10.16 18.44
N GLN A 145 18.81 -9.03 19.00
CA GLN A 145 17.95 -7.88 19.25
C GLN A 145 18.16 -6.80 18.19
N PRO A 146 17.17 -6.56 17.31
CA PRO A 146 17.23 -5.43 16.39
C PRO A 146 17.19 -4.08 17.12
N LEU A 147 18.07 -3.17 16.71
CA LEU A 147 18.08 -1.77 17.16
C LEU A 147 17.09 -0.89 16.43
N VAL A 148 16.81 -1.23 15.18
CA VAL A 148 15.89 -0.43 14.34
C VAL A 148 14.44 -0.85 14.57
N ASP A 149 13.52 0.12 14.43
CA ASP A 149 12.07 -0.07 14.53
C ASP A 149 11.40 -0.13 13.14
N GLY A 150 12.07 0.34 12.12
CA GLY A 150 11.67 0.25 10.71
C GLY A 150 12.87 0.46 9.80
N ILE A 151 12.72 0.09 8.52
CA ILE A 151 13.75 0.24 7.50
C ILE A 151 13.17 0.97 6.30
N VAL A 152 13.97 1.89 5.73
CA VAL A 152 13.69 2.51 4.42
C VAL A 152 14.87 2.27 3.50
N SER A 153 14.64 1.59 2.39
CA SER A 153 15.63 1.43 1.33
C SER A 153 15.51 2.58 0.32
N LEU A 154 16.62 3.28 0.09
CA LEU A 154 16.74 4.34 -0.91
C LEU A 154 17.54 3.89 -2.13
N THR A 155 17.74 2.59 -2.29
CA THR A 155 18.62 2.04 -3.32
C THR A 155 17.93 1.90 -4.69
N GLY A 156 16.60 1.80 -4.71
CA GLY A 156 15.85 1.51 -5.93
C GLY A 156 16.02 0.08 -6.46
N PHE A 157 16.48 -0.87 -5.61
CA PHE A 157 16.70 -2.27 -5.95
C PHE A 157 16.18 -3.21 -4.88
N ALA A 158 16.17 -4.52 -5.16
CA ALA A 158 15.99 -5.56 -4.15
C ALA A 158 17.04 -5.43 -3.04
N LEU A 159 16.75 -5.96 -1.86
CA LEU A 159 17.72 -5.92 -0.74
C LEU A 159 19.00 -6.70 -1.06
N VAL A 160 18.89 -7.78 -1.84
CA VAL A 160 20.05 -8.57 -2.28
C VAL A 160 20.01 -8.75 -3.80
N GLY A 161 20.97 -8.13 -4.47
CA GLY A 161 21.16 -8.19 -5.92
C GLY A 161 20.65 -6.97 -6.67
N GLY A 162 21.11 -6.84 -7.91
CA GLY A 162 20.73 -5.77 -8.84
C GLY A 162 19.80 -6.26 -9.94
N PRO A 163 19.58 -5.46 -10.99
CA PRO A 163 18.67 -5.79 -12.08
C PRO A 163 18.92 -7.12 -12.78
N ALA A 164 20.18 -7.56 -12.84
CA ALA A 164 20.57 -8.76 -13.57
C ALA A 164 20.47 -10.06 -12.74
N ARG A 165 20.55 -9.97 -11.42
CA ARG A 165 20.52 -11.13 -10.54
C ARG A 165 20.08 -10.73 -9.15
N GLN A 166 19.03 -11.38 -8.64
CA GLN A 166 18.50 -11.20 -7.28
C GLN A 166 18.66 -12.51 -6.48
N ASP A 167 18.75 -12.36 -5.16
CA ASP A 167 18.73 -13.47 -4.21
C ASP A 167 17.62 -13.23 -3.17
N HIS A 168 16.37 -13.43 -3.60
CA HIS A 168 15.19 -13.26 -2.76
C HIS A 168 15.20 -14.15 -1.51
N PRO A 169 15.59 -15.44 -1.56
CA PRO A 169 15.68 -16.27 -0.35
C PRO A 169 16.55 -15.62 0.73
N LYS A 170 17.72 -15.09 0.37
CA LYS A 170 18.63 -14.43 1.31
C LYS A 170 18.07 -13.12 1.84
N ALA A 171 17.45 -12.32 0.98
CA ALA A 171 16.78 -11.09 1.38
C ALA A 171 15.65 -11.36 2.39
N ILE A 172 14.79 -12.33 2.08
CA ILE A 172 13.67 -12.75 2.93
C ILE A 172 14.16 -13.27 4.28
N GLU A 173 15.22 -14.08 4.31
CA GLU A 173 15.82 -14.59 5.55
C GLU A 173 16.28 -13.43 6.45
N SER A 174 17.03 -12.48 5.88
CA SER A 174 17.52 -11.29 6.60
C SER A 174 16.36 -10.44 7.13
N LEU A 175 15.35 -10.16 6.31
CA LEU A 175 14.19 -9.35 6.71
C LEU A 175 13.29 -10.07 7.72
N LYS A 176 13.09 -11.38 7.61
CA LYS A 176 12.37 -12.18 8.61
C LYS A 176 13.06 -12.17 9.96
N LYS A 177 14.40 -12.33 9.98
CA LYS A 177 15.19 -12.24 11.22
C LYS A 177 15.03 -10.86 11.85
N LEU A 178 15.10 -9.80 11.05
CA LEU A 178 14.94 -8.43 11.53
C LEU A 178 13.52 -8.13 12.01
N ASN A 179 12.49 -8.67 11.33
CA ASN A 179 11.08 -8.54 11.67
C ASN A 179 10.65 -7.08 11.92
N ARG A 180 10.90 -6.22 10.92
CA ARG A 180 10.57 -4.79 10.91
C ARG A 180 9.90 -4.41 9.60
N PRO A 181 9.05 -3.36 9.58
CA PRO A 181 8.54 -2.81 8.32
C PRO A 181 9.71 -2.46 7.39
N TYR A 182 9.63 -2.93 6.15
CA TYR A 182 10.62 -2.68 5.11
C TYR A 182 9.97 -1.85 3.99
N MET A 183 10.28 -0.56 3.95
CA MET A 183 9.73 0.41 3.01
C MET A 183 10.74 0.72 1.91
N VAL A 184 10.24 1.12 0.73
CA VAL A 184 11.09 1.52 -0.40
C VAL A 184 10.79 2.93 -0.84
N ALA A 185 11.83 3.75 -0.93
CA ALA A 185 11.79 5.08 -1.52
C ALA A 185 12.50 5.05 -2.88
N LEU A 186 11.82 5.56 -3.91
CA LEU A 186 12.15 5.35 -5.31
C LEU A 186 12.81 6.59 -5.92
N PRO A 187 14.11 6.52 -6.28
CA PRO A 187 14.71 7.53 -7.14
C PRO A 187 14.21 7.32 -8.58
N LEU A 188 13.84 8.39 -9.29
CA LEU A 188 13.54 8.35 -10.71
C LEU A 188 14.83 8.16 -11.51
N VAL A 189 14.90 7.07 -12.28
CA VAL A 189 16.11 6.69 -13.05
C VAL A 189 15.86 6.71 -14.56
N PHE A 190 14.64 6.35 -15.00
CA PHE A 190 14.28 6.20 -16.42
C PHE A 190 13.48 7.38 -16.96
N GLN A 191 13.20 8.36 -16.15
CA GLN A 191 12.44 9.56 -16.47
C GLN A 191 12.87 10.70 -15.57
N THR A 192 12.63 11.93 -16.01
CA THR A 192 12.90 13.12 -15.22
C THR A 192 11.77 13.39 -14.23
N THR A 193 12.00 14.33 -13.31
CA THR A 193 10.98 14.78 -12.37
C THR A 193 9.77 15.35 -13.10
N GLN A 194 10.01 16.19 -14.11
CA GLN A 194 8.97 16.83 -14.90
C GLN A 194 8.15 15.82 -15.72
N GLU A 195 8.80 14.84 -16.33
CA GLU A 195 8.11 13.77 -17.05
C GLU A 195 7.21 12.96 -16.11
N TRP A 196 7.68 12.66 -14.89
CA TRP A 196 6.87 11.97 -13.89
C TRP A 196 5.71 12.83 -13.40
N GLU A 197 5.90 14.11 -13.12
CA GLU A 197 4.84 15.02 -12.68
C GLU A 197 3.71 15.13 -13.71
N GLN A 198 4.04 15.20 -14.98
CA GLN A 198 3.09 15.34 -16.08
C GLN A 198 2.47 14.02 -16.52
N SER A 199 3.01 12.87 -16.10
CA SER A 199 2.54 11.55 -16.52
C SER A 199 1.30 11.12 -15.73
N ASP A 200 0.22 10.78 -16.42
CA ASP A 200 -0.95 10.11 -15.81
C ASP A 200 -0.63 8.66 -15.40
N LEU A 201 0.30 8.03 -16.08
CA LEU A 201 0.76 6.68 -15.72
C LEU A 201 1.70 6.72 -14.50
N GLY A 202 2.41 7.83 -14.30
CA GLY A 202 3.41 8.01 -13.27
C GLY A 202 4.75 7.38 -13.66
N LEU A 203 5.12 6.25 -13.07
CA LEU A 203 6.41 5.61 -13.30
C LEU A 203 6.49 4.87 -14.63
N HIS A 204 7.67 4.93 -15.25
CA HIS A 204 7.99 4.13 -16.42
C HIS A 204 7.90 2.61 -16.10
N PRO A 205 7.33 1.77 -17.01
CA PRO A 205 7.10 0.34 -16.74
C PRO A 205 8.33 -0.43 -16.28
N VAL A 206 9.51 -0.15 -16.84
CA VAL A 206 10.78 -0.77 -16.43
C VAL A 206 11.12 -0.41 -14.98
N GLN A 207 10.86 0.82 -14.57
CA GLN A 207 11.08 1.27 -13.21
C GLN A 207 10.11 0.61 -12.23
N VAL A 208 8.84 0.44 -12.62
CA VAL A 208 7.85 -0.33 -11.83
C VAL A 208 8.35 -1.76 -11.59
N ALA A 209 8.86 -2.42 -12.62
CA ALA A 209 9.39 -3.78 -12.50
C ALA A 209 10.58 -3.84 -11.52
N LEU A 210 11.58 -2.97 -11.73
CA LEU A 210 12.85 -3.01 -10.98
C LEU A 210 12.74 -2.49 -9.55
N GLN A 211 12.00 -1.39 -9.35
CA GLN A 211 11.99 -0.67 -8.08
C GLN A 211 10.79 -0.96 -7.19
N ILE A 212 9.72 -1.54 -7.75
CA ILE A 212 8.52 -1.91 -6.99
C ILE A 212 8.31 -3.41 -6.98
N ALA A 213 8.09 -4.03 -8.14
CA ALA A 213 7.68 -5.43 -8.20
C ALA A 213 8.76 -6.39 -7.66
N ILE A 214 10.04 -6.16 -7.97
CA ILE A 214 11.15 -6.97 -7.47
C ILE A 214 11.33 -6.81 -5.95
N PRO A 215 11.41 -5.60 -5.36
CA PRO A 215 11.43 -5.44 -3.91
C PRO A 215 10.20 -5.98 -3.18
N GLU A 216 9.01 -5.95 -3.80
CA GLU A 216 7.79 -6.57 -3.23
C GLU A 216 7.95 -8.09 -3.02
N LEU A 217 8.78 -8.78 -3.84
CA LEU A 217 9.09 -10.20 -3.63
C LEU A 217 9.92 -10.45 -2.36
N ASP A 218 10.69 -9.46 -1.92
CA ASP A 218 11.40 -9.47 -0.64
C ASP A 218 10.50 -9.12 0.55
N GLY A 219 9.31 -8.57 0.29
CA GLY A 219 8.35 -8.09 1.31
C GLY A 219 8.33 -6.57 1.48
N ALA A 220 8.82 -5.80 0.49
CA ALA A 220 8.78 -4.35 0.52
C ALA A 220 7.35 -3.81 0.47
N ILE A 221 7.12 -2.74 1.22
CA ILE A 221 5.88 -1.98 1.29
C ILE A 221 6.16 -0.50 0.99
N GLU A 222 5.11 0.32 0.83
CA GLU A 222 5.17 1.77 0.76
C GLU A 222 6.05 2.29 -0.40
N PRO A 223 5.76 1.96 -1.68
CA PRO A 223 6.56 2.40 -2.81
C PRO A 223 6.33 3.90 -3.09
N ILE A 224 7.17 4.78 -2.52
CA ILE A 224 7.05 6.23 -2.62
C ILE A 224 8.17 6.80 -3.47
N VAL A 225 7.84 7.61 -4.48
CA VAL A 225 8.83 8.38 -5.26
C VAL A 225 9.49 9.39 -4.34
N LEU A 226 10.82 9.49 -4.36
CA LEU A 226 11.60 10.33 -3.44
C LEU A 226 12.31 11.47 -4.14
N SER A 227 12.91 11.19 -5.28
CA SER A 227 13.80 12.10 -5.99
C SER A 227 13.88 11.75 -7.46
N GLY A 228 14.44 12.65 -8.23
CA GLY A 228 14.71 12.42 -9.64
C GLY A 228 15.92 13.23 -10.08
N ARG A 229 16.03 13.46 -11.39
CA ARG A 229 17.03 14.33 -11.98
C ARG A 229 16.34 15.55 -12.56
N ASP A 230 16.93 16.71 -12.34
CA ASP A 230 16.51 17.96 -12.96
C ASP A 230 16.90 17.96 -14.44
N ASP A 231 15.96 18.32 -15.33
CA ASP A 231 16.16 18.28 -16.77
C ASP A 231 17.26 19.21 -17.27
N ALA A 232 17.44 20.36 -16.62
CA ALA A 232 18.39 21.39 -17.07
C ALA A 232 19.81 21.09 -16.60
N THR A 233 19.96 20.53 -15.40
CA THR A 233 21.27 20.34 -14.75
C THR A 233 21.74 18.90 -14.74
N GLY A 234 20.85 17.92 -14.91
CA GLY A 234 21.11 16.49 -14.78
C GLY A 234 21.49 16.05 -13.36
N LYS A 235 21.43 16.96 -12.37
CA LYS A 235 21.74 16.66 -10.98
C LYS A 235 20.56 16.05 -10.26
N ALA A 236 20.85 15.33 -9.17
CA ALA A 236 19.81 14.83 -8.30
C ALA A 236 18.95 15.99 -7.77
N HIS A 237 17.63 15.84 -7.94
CA HIS A 237 16.63 16.77 -7.46
C HIS A 237 15.73 16.05 -6.47
N THR A 238 15.59 16.62 -5.29
CA THR A 238 14.80 16.05 -4.19
C THR A 238 13.35 16.59 -4.26
N LEU A 239 12.38 15.71 -4.16
CA LEU A 239 10.97 16.08 -4.08
C LEU A 239 10.60 16.22 -2.59
N GLN A 240 10.54 17.47 -2.09
CA GLN A 240 10.39 17.72 -0.65
C GLN A 240 9.11 17.12 -0.09
N ASP A 241 7.98 17.28 -0.76
CA ASP A 241 6.69 16.70 -0.37
C ASP A 241 6.75 15.16 -0.24
N ARG A 242 7.57 14.51 -1.08
CA ARG A 242 7.77 13.06 -1.05
C ARG A 242 8.73 12.65 0.08
N VAL A 243 9.75 13.44 0.35
CA VAL A 243 10.62 13.25 1.54
C VAL A 243 9.81 13.36 2.82
N ASP A 244 8.94 14.36 2.91
CA ASP A 244 8.01 14.56 4.03
C ASP A 244 7.10 13.34 4.19
N ALA A 245 6.52 12.84 3.09
CA ALA A 245 5.65 11.69 3.09
C ALA A 245 6.36 10.41 3.58
N ILE A 246 7.54 10.07 3.03
CA ILE A 246 8.25 8.86 3.45
C ILE A 246 8.73 8.95 4.89
N ALA A 247 9.19 10.12 5.34
CA ALA A 247 9.64 10.32 6.71
C ALA A 247 8.49 10.15 7.71
N GLU A 248 7.33 10.79 7.46
CA GLU A 248 6.16 10.64 8.33
C GLU A 248 5.65 9.20 8.36
N ARG A 249 5.56 8.53 7.21
CA ARG A 249 5.12 7.13 7.12
C ARG A 249 6.08 6.19 7.84
N ALA A 250 7.39 6.36 7.65
CA ALA A 250 8.40 5.55 8.33
C ALA A 250 8.32 5.69 9.86
N ILE A 251 8.12 6.91 10.35
CA ILE A 251 7.93 7.17 11.77
C ILE A 251 6.64 6.53 12.30
N ARG A 252 5.52 6.66 11.59
CA ARG A 252 4.24 6.08 12.01
C ARG A 252 4.29 4.55 12.05
N TRP A 253 4.83 3.90 11.01
CA TRP A 253 5.01 2.45 11.01
C TRP A 253 5.89 1.96 12.16
N SER A 254 7.00 2.65 12.40
CA SER A 254 7.95 2.32 13.47
C SER A 254 7.35 2.57 14.86
N SER A 255 6.58 3.63 15.01
CA SER A 255 5.89 3.98 16.26
C SER A 255 4.84 2.96 16.68
N LEU A 256 4.24 2.22 15.74
CA LEU A 256 3.35 1.11 16.06
C LEU A 256 4.02 0.05 16.97
N ARG A 257 5.32 -0.11 16.89
CA ARG A 257 6.05 -1.03 17.74
C ARG A 257 6.27 -0.47 19.15
N ILE A 258 6.62 0.80 19.25
CA ILE A 258 7.05 1.45 20.50
C ILE A 258 5.85 1.81 21.37
N LYS A 259 4.78 2.31 20.76
CA LYS A 259 3.59 2.77 21.48
C LYS A 259 2.96 1.64 22.30
N PRO A 260 2.59 1.86 23.57
CA PRO A 260 1.88 0.87 24.38
C PRO A 260 0.57 0.42 23.73
N ARG A 261 0.21 -0.85 23.90
CA ARG A 261 -1.03 -1.40 23.29
C ARG A 261 -2.28 -0.69 23.74
N THR A 262 -2.33 -0.28 25.01
CA THR A 262 -3.46 0.47 25.61
C THR A 262 -3.68 1.84 24.98
N GLU A 263 -2.66 2.44 24.35
CA GLU A 263 -2.72 3.77 23.77
C GLU A 263 -2.93 3.76 22.25
N LYS A 264 -2.76 2.58 21.61
CA LYS A 264 -2.91 2.45 20.16
C LYS A 264 -4.35 2.61 19.73
N LYS A 265 -4.58 3.50 18.76
CA LYS A 265 -5.88 3.76 18.13
C LYS A 265 -5.95 3.08 16.78
N LEU A 266 -6.83 2.08 16.64
CA LEU A 266 -7.04 1.35 15.39
C LEU A 266 -8.39 1.72 14.79
N ALA A 267 -8.41 2.19 13.54
CA ALA A 267 -9.61 2.30 12.74
C ALA A 267 -9.84 1.02 11.93
N ILE A 268 -10.95 0.32 12.15
CA ILE A 268 -11.41 -0.78 11.29
C ILE A 268 -12.43 -0.18 10.34
N THR A 269 -12.09 -0.13 9.05
CA THR A 269 -12.92 0.46 8.01
C THR A 269 -13.65 -0.64 7.24
N VAL A 270 -14.97 -0.65 7.30
CA VAL A 270 -15.82 -1.64 6.65
C VAL A 270 -16.28 -1.11 5.30
N PHE A 271 -16.12 -1.90 4.25
CA PHE A 271 -16.61 -1.58 2.91
C PHE A 271 -18.13 -1.68 2.83
N SER A 272 -18.77 -0.77 2.09
CA SER A 272 -20.21 -0.75 1.86
C SER A 272 -20.51 -0.43 0.40
N PHE A 273 -20.92 -1.44 -0.37
CA PHE A 273 -21.32 -1.28 -1.77
C PHE A 273 -22.24 -2.44 -2.19
N PRO A 274 -23.34 -2.18 -2.90
CA PRO A 274 -24.01 -0.89 -3.16
C PRO A 274 -24.38 -0.11 -1.89
N PRO A 275 -24.66 1.22 -2.00
CA PRO A 275 -24.82 2.11 -0.86
C PRO A 275 -26.20 1.95 -0.18
N ASP A 276 -26.37 0.89 0.60
CA ASP A 276 -27.51 0.73 1.50
C ASP A 276 -27.11 0.02 2.80
N LYS A 277 -27.95 0.10 3.84
CA LYS A 277 -27.66 -0.52 5.14
C LYS A 277 -27.49 -2.03 5.07
N GLY A 278 -28.18 -2.70 4.15
CA GLY A 278 -28.09 -4.15 3.97
C GLY A 278 -26.76 -4.63 3.40
N ASN A 279 -26.00 -3.74 2.78
CA ASN A 279 -24.71 -4.04 2.13
C ASN A 279 -23.50 -3.67 2.97
N VAL A 280 -23.67 -3.11 4.17
CA VAL A 280 -22.54 -2.80 5.05
C VAL A 280 -21.84 -4.09 5.47
N GLY A 281 -20.55 -4.20 5.11
CA GLY A 281 -19.74 -5.36 5.40
C GLY A 281 -20.01 -6.56 4.48
N THR A 282 -20.59 -6.38 3.31
CA THR A 282 -20.67 -7.45 2.30
C THR A 282 -19.27 -7.72 1.74
N ALA A 283 -18.88 -8.98 1.76
CA ALA A 283 -17.63 -9.45 1.19
C ALA A 283 -17.77 -10.89 0.72
N ALA A 284 -17.14 -11.22 -0.42
CA ALA A 284 -17.19 -12.57 -0.95
C ALA A 284 -16.51 -13.57 0.01
N TYR A 285 -17.27 -14.57 0.44
CA TYR A 285 -16.78 -15.67 1.31
C TYR A 285 -16.18 -15.22 2.66
N LEU A 286 -16.53 -14.05 3.16
CA LEU A 286 -16.04 -13.51 4.43
C LEU A 286 -17.21 -13.11 5.32
N ASP A 287 -17.29 -13.69 6.51
CA ASP A 287 -18.12 -13.18 7.60
C ASP A 287 -17.43 -11.98 8.22
N VAL A 288 -17.74 -10.77 7.71
CA VAL A 288 -17.07 -9.54 8.08
C VAL A 288 -17.24 -9.22 9.56
N PHE A 289 -18.49 -9.12 10.04
CA PHE A 289 -18.73 -8.73 11.44
C PHE A 289 -18.35 -9.82 12.44
N GLY A 290 -18.50 -11.10 12.09
CA GLY A 290 -17.98 -12.20 12.90
C GLY A 290 -16.46 -12.16 13.02
N SER A 291 -15.78 -11.85 11.93
CA SER A 291 -14.32 -11.71 11.90
C SER A 291 -13.83 -10.48 12.68
N ILE A 292 -14.48 -9.31 12.49
CA ILE A 292 -14.15 -8.08 13.25
C ILE A 292 -14.36 -8.29 14.75
N HIS A 293 -15.49 -8.90 15.13
CA HIS A 293 -15.78 -9.19 16.53
C HIS A 293 -14.68 -10.06 17.17
N ARG A 294 -14.25 -11.10 16.45
CA ARG A 294 -13.14 -11.95 16.89
C ARG A 294 -11.81 -11.21 16.99
N VAL A 295 -11.49 -10.35 16.02
CA VAL A 295 -10.30 -9.49 16.06
C VAL A 295 -10.34 -8.59 17.29
N MET A 296 -11.47 -7.96 17.58
CA MET A 296 -11.62 -7.08 18.74
C MET A 296 -11.53 -7.85 20.08
N GLN A 297 -12.06 -9.06 20.15
CA GLN A 297 -11.88 -9.95 21.32
C GLN A 297 -10.41 -10.28 21.56
N GLU A 298 -9.68 -10.66 20.50
CA GLU A 298 -8.24 -10.95 20.60
C GLU A 298 -7.43 -9.69 20.95
N MET A 299 -7.77 -8.54 20.42
CA MET A 299 -7.14 -7.27 20.79
C MET A 299 -7.32 -7.00 22.29
N LYS A 300 -8.54 -7.14 22.81
CA LYS A 300 -8.84 -6.98 24.24
C LYS A 300 -8.03 -7.95 25.09
N ALA A 301 -7.98 -9.22 24.69
CA ALA A 301 -7.20 -10.24 25.40
C ALA A 301 -5.70 -9.96 25.39
N LYS A 302 -5.19 -9.27 24.37
CA LYS A 302 -3.79 -8.86 24.23
C LYS A 302 -3.46 -7.50 24.86
N GLY A 303 -4.41 -6.87 25.56
CA GLY A 303 -4.21 -5.64 26.31
C GLY A 303 -4.35 -4.35 25.48
N TYR A 304 -5.07 -4.39 24.36
CA TYR A 304 -5.55 -3.17 23.70
C TYR A 304 -6.76 -2.61 24.44
N ASP A 305 -6.96 -1.30 24.37
CA ASP A 305 -8.13 -0.65 24.96
C ASP A 305 -9.36 -0.86 24.06
N VAL A 306 -10.11 -1.92 24.37
CA VAL A 306 -11.39 -2.26 23.72
C VAL A 306 -12.49 -2.23 24.78
N GLN A 307 -13.34 -1.20 24.71
CA GLN A 307 -14.43 -0.97 25.66
C GLN A 307 -15.78 -1.27 24.99
N ASP A 308 -16.78 -1.59 25.80
CA ASP A 308 -18.17 -1.76 25.36
C ASP A 308 -18.35 -2.69 24.14
N LEU A 309 -17.45 -3.70 24.01
CA LEU A 309 -17.57 -4.67 22.92
C LEU A 309 -18.86 -5.50 23.11
N PRO A 310 -19.79 -5.49 22.12
CA PRO A 310 -20.99 -6.29 22.17
C PRO A 310 -20.71 -7.79 22.33
N SER A 311 -21.67 -8.53 22.88
CA SER A 311 -21.48 -9.96 23.17
C SER A 311 -21.46 -10.83 21.92
N THR A 312 -22.14 -10.38 20.86
CA THR A 312 -22.30 -11.11 19.60
C THR A 312 -21.93 -10.27 18.37
N PRO A 313 -21.52 -10.91 17.27
CA PRO A 313 -21.27 -10.22 15.99
C PRO A 313 -22.50 -9.45 15.47
N ARG A 314 -23.70 -9.97 15.73
CA ARG A 314 -24.95 -9.32 15.32
C ARG A 314 -25.17 -8.03 16.08
N GLU A 315 -24.97 -8.03 17.39
CA GLU A 315 -25.05 -6.80 18.21
C GLU A 315 -23.99 -5.78 17.80
N LEU A 316 -22.77 -6.24 17.37
CA LEU A 316 -21.75 -5.35 16.83
C LEU A 316 -22.22 -4.70 15.53
N LEU A 317 -22.79 -5.47 14.60
CA LEU A 317 -23.39 -4.94 13.38
C LEU A 317 -24.48 -3.91 13.72
N GLU A 318 -25.43 -4.27 14.59
CA GLU A 318 -26.51 -3.38 15.01
C GLU A 318 -25.98 -2.08 15.65
N ALA A 319 -24.91 -2.16 16.44
CA ALA A 319 -24.28 -0.99 17.05
C ALA A 319 -23.64 -0.05 16.03
N VAL A 320 -23.17 -0.55 14.89
CA VAL A 320 -22.54 0.25 13.83
C VAL A 320 -23.56 0.85 12.87
N ILE A 321 -24.66 0.11 12.58
CA ILE A 321 -25.66 0.51 11.57
C ILE A 321 -26.91 1.18 12.15
N ASN A 322 -27.18 1.04 13.44
CA ASN A 322 -28.39 1.58 14.08
C ASN A 322 -28.01 2.67 15.09
N ASP A 323 -28.34 3.91 14.76
CA ASP A 323 -28.30 5.00 15.72
C ASP A 323 -29.61 5.03 16.52
N ALA A 324 -29.53 5.07 17.84
CA ALA A 324 -30.70 5.22 18.70
C ALA A 324 -31.41 6.58 18.48
N ASP A 325 -30.66 7.61 18.08
CA ASP A 325 -31.20 8.94 17.75
C ASP A 325 -31.83 9.00 16.35
N ALA A 326 -31.47 8.08 15.45
CA ALA A 326 -32.05 7.95 14.10
C ALA A 326 -33.48 7.37 14.10
N MET A 327 -33.98 6.89 15.24
CA MET A 327 -35.37 6.38 15.37
C MET A 327 -36.45 7.45 15.13
N GLN A 328 -36.08 8.71 14.93
CA GLN A 328 -37.00 9.81 14.61
C GLN A 328 -37.17 10.07 13.09
N GLY A 329 -36.83 9.12 12.23
CA GLY A 329 -37.25 9.17 10.82
C GLY A 329 -36.18 9.27 9.76
N SER A 330 -34.90 9.19 10.09
CA SER A 330 -33.82 9.08 9.11
C SER A 330 -33.20 7.66 9.08
N PRO A 331 -32.93 7.08 7.90
CA PRO A 331 -32.31 5.76 7.78
C PRO A 331 -30.79 5.79 7.98
N GLU A 332 -30.27 6.64 8.83
CA GLU A 332 -28.84 6.88 8.96
C GLU A 332 -28.12 5.82 9.78
N LEU A 333 -26.85 5.57 9.40
CA LEU A 333 -25.90 4.76 10.16
C LEU A 333 -25.51 5.50 11.46
N SER A 334 -24.95 4.79 12.44
CA SER A 334 -24.41 5.43 13.65
C SER A 334 -23.41 6.53 13.30
N ILE A 335 -23.62 7.73 13.81
CA ILE A 335 -22.79 8.90 13.53
C ILE A 335 -21.73 9.04 14.64
N ALA A 336 -20.47 8.83 14.28
CA ALA A 336 -19.35 9.00 15.19
C ALA A 336 -18.93 10.48 15.33
N HIS A 337 -19.06 11.25 14.24
CA HIS A 337 -18.66 12.65 14.23
C HIS A 337 -19.47 13.46 13.22
N ARG A 338 -19.86 14.66 13.61
CA ARG A 338 -20.41 15.68 12.70
C ARG A 338 -19.35 16.77 12.50
N MET A 339 -18.78 16.80 11.32
CA MET A 339 -17.71 17.72 10.95
C MET A 339 -18.31 18.95 10.29
N SER A 340 -18.17 20.12 10.91
CA SER A 340 -18.62 21.37 10.29
C SER A 340 -17.84 21.67 9.00
N VAL A 341 -18.43 22.44 8.08
CA VAL A 341 -17.75 22.85 6.83
C VAL A 341 -16.45 23.57 7.15
N GLU A 342 -16.44 24.48 8.12
CA GLU A 342 -15.25 25.22 8.54
C GLU A 342 -14.13 24.28 9.06
N GLU A 343 -14.48 23.29 9.89
CA GLU A 343 -13.53 22.30 10.39
C GLU A 343 -12.98 21.46 9.24
N TYR A 344 -13.84 21.04 8.31
CA TYR A 344 -13.49 20.26 7.14
C TYR A 344 -12.49 20.99 6.23
N GLU A 345 -12.82 22.21 5.80
CA GLU A 345 -11.97 23.03 4.93
C GLU A 345 -10.60 23.30 5.56
N ARG A 346 -10.57 23.62 6.84
CA ARG A 346 -9.33 23.85 7.60
C ARG A 346 -8.44 22.61 7.68
N LEU A 347 -9.02 21.40 7.80
CA LEU A 347 -8.29 20.14 8.01
C LEU A 347 -8.03 19.35 6.73
N THR A 348 -8.70 19.70 5.62
CA THR A 348 -8.61 19.01 4.33
C THR A 348 -8.08 19.97 3.25
N PRO A 349 -6.75 20.11 3.12
CA PRO A 349 -6.14 21.15 2.28
C PRO A 349 -6.47 21.00 0.78
N TYR A 350 -6.97 19.86 0.35
CA TYR A 350 -7.38 19.59 -1.03
C TYR A 350 -8.89 19.70 -1.25
N SER A 351 -9.66 20.20 -0.29
CA SER A 351 -11.13 20.29 -0.36
C SER A 351 -11.63 21.11 -1.55
N GLU A 352 -10.96 22.21 -1.88
CA GLU A 352 -11.30 23.06 -3.04
C GLU A 352 -11.24 22.29 -4.37
N ARG A 353 -10.31 21.32 -4.50
CA ARG A 353 -10.19 20.50 -5.71
C ARG A 353 -11.39 19.58 -5.95
N LEU A 354 -12.22 19.35 -4.94
CA LEU A 354 -13.39 18.49 -5.03
C LEU A 354 -14.62 19.28 -5.50
N GLU A 355 -14.60 20.61 -5.40
CA GLU A 355 -15.75 21.47 -5.72
C GLU A 355 -16.14 21.42 -7.21
N GLU A 356 -15.18 21.18 -8.10
CA GLU A 356 -15.45 21.07 -9.53
C GLU A 356 -16.47 19.95 -9.84
N ASN A 357 -16.39 18.84 -9.12
CA ASN A 357 -17.27 17.68 -9.34
C ASN A 357 -18.50 17.65 -8.42
N TRP A 358 -18.37 18.18 -7.21
CA TRP A 358 -19.35 17.98 -6.13
C TRP A 358 -19.95 19.29 -5.60
N GLY A 359 -19.55 20.45 -6.14
CA GLY A 359 -19.92 21.75 -5.62
C GLY A 359 -19.32 22.02 -4.25
N LYS A 360 -19.79 23.08 -3.59
CA LYS A 360 -19.28 23.44 -2.26
C LYS A 360 -19.66 22.43 -1.18
N PRO A 361 -18.80 22.23 -0.17
CA PRO A 361 -19.15 21.41 0.98
C PRO A 361 -20.35 22.00 1.74
N PRO A 362 -21.16 21.18 2.44
CA PRO A 362 -20.96 19.76 2.66
C PRO A 362 -21.43 18.86 1.51
N GLY A 363 -22.12 19.37 0.48
CA GLY A 363 -22.72 18.59 -0.58
C GLY A 363 -23.88 17.71 -0.08
N ASN A 364 -24.29 16.71 -0.89
CA ASN A 364 -25.45 15.88 -0.62
C ASN A 364 -25.11 14.47 -0.09
N LEU A 365 -23.84 14.03 -0.19
CA LEU A 365 -23.42 12.70 0.20
C LEU A 365 -22.73 12.71 1.57
N ASN A 366 -23.15 11.83 2.46
CA ASN A 366 -22.68 11.76 3.84
C ASN A 366 -22.80 13.14 4.55
N SER A 367 -23.96 13.77 4.43
CA SER A 367 -24.21 15.13 4.92
C SER A 367 -25.64 15.27 5.48
N ASP A 368 -25.80 16.12 6.50
CA ASP A 368 -27.10 16.57 6.99
C ASP A 368 -27.53 17.94 6.42
N GLY A 369 -26.78 18.45 5.41
CA GLY A 369 -26.98 19.76 4.79
C GLY A 369 -26.21 20.91 5.49
N GLN A 370 -25.68 20.69 6.68
CA GLN A 370 -24.85 21.63 7.43
C GLN A 370 -23.47 21.06 7.78
N ASN A 371 -23.41 19.76 8.07
CA ASN A 371 -22.21 19.06 8.47
C ASN A 371 -21.97 17.86 7.57
N LEU A 372 -20.71 17.45 7.48
CA LEU A 372 -20.30 16.16 6.94
C LEU A 372 -20.39 15.09 8.03
N LEU A 373 -20.91 13.92 7.67
CA LEU A 373 -21.20 12.84 8.61
C LEU A 373 -20.17 11.72 8.49
N VAL A 374 -19.50 11.40 9.60
CA VAL A 374 -18.62 10.25 9.71
C VAL A 374 -19.38 9.12 10.39
N PHE A 375 -19.64 8.05 9.63
CA PHE A 375 -20.38 6.91 10.14
C PHE A 375 -19.47 5.86 10.78
N GLY A 376 -19.91 5.34 11.92
CA GLY A 376 -19.20 4.33 12.70
C GLY A 376 -19.42 4.49 14.20
N ARG A 377 -18.72 3.64 14.97
CA ARG A 377 -18.80 3.65 16.44
C ARG A 377 -17.46 3.38 17.07
N HIS A 378 -17.22 4.03 18.21
CA HIS A 378 -16.05 3.82 19.05
C HIS A 378 -16.28 2.72 20.08
N PHE A 379 -15.24 1.91 20.27
CA PHE A 379 -15.14 0.89 21.31
C PHE A 379 -13.81 1.08 22.04
N GLY A 380 -13.71 2.12 22.88
CA GLY A 380 -12.45 2.57 23.45
C GLY A 380 -11.52 3.13 22.35
N ASN A 381 -10.31 2.60 22.25
CA ASN A 381 -9.33 2.97 21.22
C ASN A 381 -9.47 2.18 19.91
N VAL A 382 -10.61 1.52 19.68
CA VAL A 382 -10.96 0.91 18.40
C VAL A 382 -12.18 1.63 17.82
N PHE A 383 -12.05 2.11 16.60
CA PHE A 383 -13.14 2.70 15.82
C PHE A 383 -13.56 1.73 14.72
N VAL A 384 -14.83 1.36 14.68
CA VAL A 384 -15.40 0.59 13.57
C VAL A 384 -16.21 1.56 12.72
N GLY A 385 -15.67 1.93 11.57
CA GLY A 385 -16.23 2.92 10.66
C GLY A 385 -16.74 2.30 9.37
N VAL A 386 -17.77 2.93 8.79
CA VAL A 386 -18.31 2.56 7.48
C VAL A 386 -17.71 3.50 6.42
N GLN A 387 -16.92 2.92 5.51
CA GLN A 387 -16.32 3.68 4.41
C GLN A 387 -17.42 4.26 3.53
N PRO A 388 -17.39 5.57 3.20
CA PRO A 388 -18.31 6.14 2.23
C PRO A 388 -18.18 5.47 0.87
N THR A 389 -19.25 5.49 0.08
CA THR A 389 -19.25 4.97 -1.28
C THR A 389 -18.49 5.87 -2.24
N PHE A 390 -18.29 5.43 -3.48
CA PHE A 390 -17.59 6.23 -4.51
C PHE A 390 -18.30 7.55 -4.89
N GLY A 391 -19.62 7.59 -4.72
CA GLY A 391 -20.45 8.70 -5.17
C GLY A 391 -20.79 8.68 -6.67
N TYR A 392 -20.20 7.81 -7.46
CA TYR A 392 -20.51 7.61 -8.87
C TYR A 392 -21.24 6.28 -9.08
N GLU A 393 -22.16 6.26 -10.04
CA GLU A 393 -22.82 5.03 -10.45
C GLU A 393 -21.93 4.21 -11.40
N GLY A 394 -22.00 2.88 -11.28
CA GLY A 394 -21.34 1.95 -12.18
C GLY A 394 -20.03 1.37 -11.66
N ASP A 395 -19.16 0.95 -12.56
CA ASP A 395 -17.93 0.22 -12.24
C ASP A 395 -16.86 1.15 -11.64
N PRO A 396 -16.41 0.89 -10.41
CA PRO A 396 -15.33 1.64 -9.75
C PRO A 396 -14.03 1.69 -10.55
N MET A 397 -13.75 0.67 -11.37
CA MET A 397 -12.56 0.63 -12.21
C MET A 397 -12.47 1.81 -13.19
N ARG A 398 -13.59 2.43 -13.53
CA ARG A 398 -13.61 3.63 -14.39
C ARG A 398 -12.91 4.82 -13.75
N LEU A 399 -12.91 4.90 -12.42
CA LEU A 399 -12.26 5.99 -11.70
C LEU A 399 -10.74 5.98 -11.86
N LEU A 400 -10.12 4.79 -12.02
CA LEU A 400 -8.67 4.67 -12.25
C LEU A 400 -8.20 5.44 -13.50
N TYR A 401 -9.06 5.54 -14.51
CA TYR A 401 -8.73 6.16 -15.80
C TYR A 401 -9.38 7.54 -15.96
N SER A 402 -10.12 8.00 -14.96
CA SER A 402 -10.77 9.31 -15.00
C SER A 402 -9.77 10.43 -14.72
N ARG A 403 -9.80 11.47 -15.57
CA ARG A 403 -9.00 12.69 -15.40
C ARG A 403 -9.77 13.80 -14.68
N SER A 404 -11.09 13.71 -14.69
CA SER A 404 -11.98 14.77 -14.20
C SER A 404 -12.81 14.38 -13.00
N ALA A 405 -12.74 13.12 -12.52
CA ALA A 405 -13.44 12.69 -11.33
C ALA A 405 -12.64 13.03 -10.05
N SER A 406 -13.35 13.12 -8.94
CA SER A 406 -12.76 13.26 -7.60
C SER A 406 -13.59 12.51 -6.56
N PRO A 407 -13.04 12.16 -5.39
CA PRO A 407 -13.86 11.74 -4.26
C PRO A 407 -14.83 12.84 -3.87
N HIS A 408 -15.99 12.50 -3.31
CA HIS A 408 -16.90 13.49 -2.77
C HIS A 408 -16.45 13.95 -1.37
N HIS A 409 -16.99 15.10 -0.91
CA HIS A 409 -16.58 15.70 0.38
C HIS A 409 -16.73 14.76 1.57
N GLY A 410 -17.80 13.96 1.63
CA GLY A 410 -18.00 12.99 2.71
C GLY A 410 -16.95 11.86 2.71
N PHE A 411 -16.44 11.47 1.53
CA PHE A 411 -15.34 10.50 1.44
C PHE A 411 -14.03 11.09 1.98
N ALA A 412 -13.72 12.33 1.60
CA ALA A 412 -12.55 13.05 2.10
C ALA A 412 -12.65 13.30 3.61
N ALA A 413 -13.83 13.72 4.10
CA ALA A 413 -14.08 13.96 5.52
C ALA A 413 -13.87 12.71 6.39
N TYR A 414 -14.24 11.53 5.90
CA TYR A 414 -14.00 10.27 6.60
C TYR A 414 -12.50 10.06 6.89
N TYR A 415 -11.63 10.19 5.89
CA TYR A 415 -10.19 10.01 6.08
C TYR A 415 -9.55 11.18 6.84
N THR A 416 -10.04 12.41 6.65
CA THR A 416 -9.63 13.55 7.47
C THR A 416 -9.93 13.33 8.94
N TYR A 417 -11.12 12.79 9.26
CA TYR A 417 -11.48 12.42 10.62
C TYR A 417 -10.50 11.41 11.22
N LEU A 418 -10.21 10.31 10.52
CA LEU A 418 -9.29 9.28 11.00
C LEU A 418 -7.91 9.85 11.31
N GLN A 419 -7.39 10.73 10.44
CA GLN A 419 -6.03 11.26 10.53
C GLN A 419 -5.89 12.44 11.48
N LYS A 420 -6.78 13.42 11.40
CA LYS A 420 -6.59 14.74 12.03
C LYS A 420 -7.39 14.93 13.31
N ILE A 421 -8.58 14.34 13.41
CA ILE A 421 -9.47 14.50 14.56
C ILE A 421 -9.28 13.33 15.54
N TRP A 422 -9.56 12.12 15.12
CA TRP A 422 -9.41 10.95 15.98
C TRP A 422 -7.94 10.52 16.15
N LYS A 423 -7.10 10.82 15.17
CA LYS A 423 -5.65 10.53 15.16
C LYS A 423 -5.37 9.04 15.32
N ALA A 424 -5.89 8.24 14.39
CA ALA A 424 -5.61 6.81 14.31
C ALA A 424 -4.10 6.55 14.14
N ASP A 425 -3.61 5.49 14.76
CA ASP A 425 -2.23 5.02 14.57
C ASP A 425 -2.12 4.12 13.33
N ALA A 426 -3.21 3.42 12.98
CA ALA A 426 -3.31 2.59 11.77
C ALA A 426 -4.77 2.46 11.35
N VAL A 427 -4.99 2.15 10.06
CA VAL A 427 -6.28 1.74 9.53
C VAL A 427 -6.22 0.28 9.07
N LEU A 428 -7.23 -0.51 9.40
CA LEU A 428 -7.48 -1.84 8.88
C LEU A 428 -8.72 -1.79 7.99
N HIS A 429 -8.53 -1.79 6.68
CA HIS A 429 -9.63 -1.98 5.75
C HIS A 429 -10.06 -3.45 5.74
N PHE A 430 -11.36 -3.67 5.83
CA PHE A 430 -11.93 -5.00 6.04
C PHE A 430 -13.00 -5.30 4.98
N GLY A 431 -12.65 -6.17 4.01
CA GLY A 431 -13.59 -6.53 2.93
C GLY A 431 -12.89 -7.22 1.76
N THR A 432 -13.66 -7.56 0.72
CA THR A 432 -13.13 -8.17 -0.51
C THR A 432 -12.46 -7.14 -1.40
N HIS A 433 -13.02 -5.94 -1.44
CA HIS A 433 -12.62 -4.80 -2.26
C HIS A 433 -12.43 -3.58 -1.37
N GLY A 434 -11.88 -2.52 -1.96
CA GLY A 434 -11.80 -1.20 -1.38
C GLY A 434 -12.30 -0.11 -2.32
N SER A 435 -12.23 1.13 -1.86
CA SER A 435 -12.64 2.30 -2.63
C SER A 435 -11.49 3.29 -2.82
N LEU A 436 -10.62 3.39 -1.83
CA LEU A 436 -9.57 4.40 -1.78
C LEU A 436 -8.60 4.27 -2.95
N GLU A 437 -8.14 3.06 -3.24
CA GLU A 437 -7.17 2.76 -4.28
C GLU A 437 -7.66 3.01 -5.70
N PHE A 438 -8.98 3.08 -5.90
CA PHE A 438 -9.60 3.36 -7.21
C PHE A 438 -9.78 4.84 -7.47
N MET A 439 -9.60 5.72 -6.49
CA MET A 439 -9.73 7.16 -6.68
C MET A 439 -8.73 7.69 -7.71
N PRO A 440 -9.09 8.76 -8.47
CA PRO A 440 -8.24 9.28 -9.55
C PRO A 440 -6.84 9.69 -9.10
N GLY A 441 -5.88 9.49 -9.98
CA GLY A 441 -4.47 9.79 -9.79
C GLY A 441 -3.58 8.96 -10.71
N LYS A 442 -2.27 9.07 -10.56
CA LYS A 442 -1.30 8.27 -11.31
C LYS A 442 -1.53 6.77 -11.10
N GLN A 443 -1.20 5.96 -12.09
CA GLN A 443 -1.34 4.51 -11.97
C GLN A 443 -0.29 3.92 -11.01
N MET A 444 0.93 4.43 -11.04
CA MET A 444 2.05 4.03 -10.19
C MET A 444 2.89 5.24 -9.79
N GLY A 445 3.46 5.20 -8.57
CA GLY A 445 4.29 6.30 -8.08
C GLY A 445 3.48 7.57 -7.87
N MET A 446 2.57 7.52 -6.90
CA MET A 446 1.68 8.61 -6.51
C MET A 446 2.43 9.90 -6.19
N SER A 447 1.86 11.03 -6.56
CA SER A 447 2.21 12.37 -6.07
C SER A 447 1.19 12.85 -5.03
N GLU A 448 1.47 13.93 -4.35
CA GLU A 448 0.53 14.54 -3.39
C GLU A 448 -0.80 14.97 -4.04
N THR A 449 -0.80 15.18 -5.37
CA THR A 449 -2.01 15.53 -6.11
C THR A 449 -2.90 14.33 -6.42
N CYS A 450 -2.43 13.11 -6.22
CA CYS A 450 -3.23 11.90 -6.40
C CYS A 450 -4.18 11.71 -5.22
N TYR A 451 -5.46 11.49 -5.47
CA TYR A 451 -6.44 11.35 -4.40
C TYR A 451 -6.16 10.16 -3.46
N PRO A 452 -5.72 8.97 -3.91
CA PRO A 452 -5.36 7.92 -2.97
C PRO A 452 -4.27 8.34 -1.98
N ASP A 453 -3.25 9.07 -2.43
CA ASP A 453 -2.18 9.61 -1.58
C ASP A 453 -2.71 10.65 -0.59
N SER A 454 -3.47 11.65 -1.07
CA SER A 454 -4.07 12.70 -0.23
C SER A 454 -5.03 12.13 0.83
N LEU A 455 -5.83 11.10 0.46
CA LEU A 455 -6.83 10.50 1.35
C LEU A 455 -6.18 9.69 2.46
N ILE A 456 -5.22 8.79 2.15
CA ILE A 456 -4.60 7.94 3.18
C ILE A 456 -3.54 8.69 3.97
N GLY A 457 -2.90 9.70 3.38
CA GLY A 457 -1.81 10.46 4.00
C GLY A 457 -0.70 9.54 4.50
N ALA A 458 -0.22 9.78 5.70
CA ALA A 458 0.81 8.96 6.32
C ALA A 458 0.27 7.81 7.20
N LEU A 459 -1.02 7.53 7.14
CA LEU A 459 -1.63 6.49 7.98
C LEU A 459 -1.21 5.10 7.52
N PRO A 460 -0.59 4.26 8.38
CA PRO A 460 -0.31 2.86 8.10
C PRO A 460 -1.60 2.13 7.68
N ASN A 461 -1.60 1.61 6.45
CA ASN A 461 -2.77 1.00 5.84
C ASN A 461 -2.62 -0.53 5.82
N LEU A 462 -3.36 -1.21 6.67
CA LEU A 462 -3.50 -2.66 6.68
C LEU A 462 -4.77 -3.01 5.91
N TYR A 463 -4.68 -3.96 4.99
CA TYR A 463 -5.84 -4.31 4.16
C TYR A 463 -6.10 -5.82 4.20
N TYR A 464 -7.25 -6.20 4.72
CA TYR A 464 -7.70 -7.58 4.73
C TYR A 464 -8.42 -7.88 3.42
N TYR A 465 -7.70 -8.49 2.47
CA TYR A 465 -8.08 -8.61 1.06
C TYR A 465 -8.28 -10.07 0.63
N ALA A 466 -9.19 -10.32 -0.33
CA ALA A 466 -9.43 -11.67 -0.82
C ALA A 466 -8.24 -12.22 -1.63
N ALA A 467 -7.79 -13.44 -1.32
CA ALA A 467 -6.66 -14.09 -1.99
C ALA A 467 -6.93 -14.39 -3.49
N ASN A 468 -8.20 -14.51 -3.87
CA ASN A 468 -8.62 -14.77 -5.25
C ASN A 468 -8.68 -13.52 -6.15
N ASN A 469 -8.38 -12.34 -5.60
CA ASN A 469 -8.35 -11.08 -6.35
C ASN A 469 -6.96 -10.41 -6.30
N PRO A 470 -5.91 -11.04 -6.86
CA PRO A 470 -4.54 -10.54 -6.74
C PRO A 470 -4.30 -9.24 -7.52
N SER A 471 -5.04 -8.97 -8.60
CA SER A 471 -4.90 -7.75 -9.39
C SER A 471 -5.33 -6.51 -8.61
N GLU A 472 -6.50 -6.55 -7.98
CA GLU A 472 -6.97 -5.44 -7.15
C GLU A 472 -6.14 -5.28 -5.87
N ALA A 473 -5.71 -6.38 -5.25
CA ALA A 473 -4.79 -6.33 -4.12
C ALA A 473 -3.46 -5.64 -4.48
N THR A 474 -2.98 -5.84 -5.71
CA THR A 474 -1.80 -5.14 -6.24
C THR A 474 -2.06 -3.64 -6.41
N ILE A 475 -3.23 -3.26 -6.89
CA ILE A 475 -3.66 -1.85 -6.97
C ILE A 475 -3.69 -1.23 -5.57
N ALA A 476 -4.30 -1.92 -4.59
CA ALA A 476 -4.35 -1.46 -3.20
C ALA A 476 -2.94 -1.23 -2.61
N LYS A 477 -2.01 -2.17 -2.83
CA LYS A 477 -0.61 -2.04 -2.39
C LYS A 477 0.08 -0.80 -2.98
N ARG A 478 -0.09 -0.56 -4.27
CA ARG A 478 0.69 0.44 -5.01
C ARG A 478 0.05 1.82 -5.06
N ARG A 479 -1.25 1.91 -4.86
CA ARG A 479 -2.00 3.17 -4.86
C ARG A 479 -2.51 3.57 -3.48
N GLY A 480 -2.90 2.60 -2.65
CA GLY A 480 -3.33 2.83 -1.27
C GLY A 480 -2.24 2.59 -0.23
N TYR A 481 -1.00 2.28 -0.64
CA TYR A 481 0.10 1.89 0.25
C TYR A 481 -0.30 0.75 1.22
N ALA A 482 -1.17 -0.15 0.75
CA ALA A 482 -1.72 -1.20 1.58
C ALA A 482 -0.72 -2.32 1.86
N SER A 483 -0.55 -2.67 3.12
CA SER A 483 0.05 -3.93 3.52
C SER A 483 -1.06 -4.98 3.56
N THR A 484 -1.11 -5.84 2.53
CA THR A 484 -2.21 -6.78 2.33
C THR A 484 -2.09 -8.01 3.22
N ILE A 485 -3.19 -8.36 3.88
CA ILE A 485 -3.36 -9.59 4.65
C ILE A 485 -4.42 -10.42 3.90
N SER A 486 -4.00 -11.53 3.29
CA SER A 486 -4.91 -12.40 2.57
C SER A 486 -5.72 -13.30 3.49
N TYR A 487 -6.97 -13.53 3.14
CA TYR A 487 -7.75 -14.63 3.68
C TYR A 487 -7.96 -15.72 2.62
N LEU A 488 -8.04 -16.97 3.08
CA LEU A 488 -8.31 -18.09 2.19
C LEU A 488 -9.78 -18.06 1.78
N THR A 489 -10.01 -17.99 0.48
CA THR A 489 -11.31 -18.28 -0.11
C THR A 489 -11.46 -19.79 -0.27
N PRO A 490 -12.67 -20.35 -0.23
CA PRO A 490 -12.88 -21.74 -0.60
C PRO A 490 -12.26 -22.02 -1.98
N PRO A 491 -11.74 -23.25 -2.23
CA PRO A 491 -11.27 -23.59 -3.56
C PRO A 491 -12.39 -23.30 -4.57
N ALA A 492 -12.04 -22.64 -5.67
CA ALA A 492 -12.98 -22.45 -6.77
C ALA A 492 -13.27 -23.82 -7.36
N GLU A 493 -14.37 -24.40 -6.96
CA GLU A 493 -14.99 -25.49 -7.71
C GLU A 493 -15.73 -24.85 -8.89
N ASN A 494 -15.78 -25.56 -10.02
CA ASN A 494 -16.67 -25.14 -11.09
C ASN A 494 -18.06 -24.94 -10.45
N ALA A 495 -18.62 -23.75 -10.61
CA ALA A 495 -19.94 -23.43 -10.13
C ALA A 495 -20.91 -24.36 -10.87
N GLY A 496 -21.06 -25.55 -10.37
CA GLY A 496 -22.10 -26.47 -10.79
C GLY A 496 -23.45 -25.88 -10.36
N LEU A 497 -24.46 -26.23 -11.08
CA LEU A 497 -25.83 -25.90 -10.71
C LEU A 497 -26.10 -26.33 -9.26
N TYR A 498 -26.63 -25.42 -8.44
CA TYR A 498 -26.77 -25.67 -7.01
C TYR A 498 -28.08 -26.42 -6.71
N LYS A 499 -28.00 -27.51 -5.92
CA LYS A 499 -29.16 -28.32 -5.48
C LYS A 499 -30.15 -28.67 -6.62
N GLY A 500 -31.40 -28.23 -6.53
CA GLY A 500 -32.46 -28.54 -7.51
C GLY A 500 -32.16 -28.07 -8.94
N LEU A 501 -31.32 -27.02 -9.13
CA LEU A 501 -30.90 -26.61 -10.47
C LEU A 501 -29.94 -27.61 -11.12
N LYS A 502 -29.15 -28.36 -10.34
CA LYS A 502 -28.32 -29.45 -10.85
C LYS A 502 -29.22 -30.60 -11.34
N GLU A 503 -30.18 -30.98 -10.53
CA GLU A 503 -31.17 -32.01 -10.89
C GLU A 503 -31.98 -31.61 -12.13
N LEU A 504 -32.38 -30.35 -12.21
CA LEU A 504 -33.05 -29.78 -13.38
C LEU A 504 -32.16 -29.85 -14.63
N GLY A 505 -30.89 -29.50 -14.53
CA GLY A 505 -29.89 -29.59 -15.62
C GLY A 505 -29.71 -31.04 -16.10
N GLU A 506 -29.66 -32.01 -15.20
CA GLU A 506 -29.56 -33.45 -15.52
C GLU A 506 -30.84 -33.95 -16.21
N LEU A 507 -32.02 -33.52 -15.75
CA LEU A 507 -33.31 -33.84 -16.37
C LEU A 507 -33.43 -33.26 -17.79
N VAL A 508 -33.03 -31.98 -17.99
CA VAL A 508 -33.00 -31.35 -19.32
C VAL A 508 -32.00 -32.06 -20.26
N GLY A 509 -30.83 -32.44 -19.76
CA GLY A 509 -29.84 -33.24 -20.52
C GLY A 509 -30.39 -34.61 -20.91
N SER A 510 -31.10 -35.26 -20.00
CA SER A 510 -31.76 -36.58 -20.25
C SER A 510 -32.90 -36.45 -21.28
N TYR A 511 -33.69 -35.39 -21.22
CA TYR A 511 -34.71 -35.09 -22.21
C TYR A 511 -34.14 -34.94 -23.62
N GLN A 512 -33.04 -34.18 -23.77
CA GLN A 512 -32.39 -33.98 -25.06
C GLN A 512 -31.93 -35.29 -25.70
N GLN A 513 -31.55 -36.30 -24.89
CA GLN A 513 -31.14 -37.63 -25.38
C GLN A 513 -32.35 -38.53 -25.70
N LEU A 514 -33.48 -38.32 -25.06
CA LEU A 514 -34.67 -39.20 -25.18
C LEU A 514 -35.80 -38.59 -26.04
N ARG A 515 -35.54 -37.42 -26.65
CA ARG A 515 -36.52 -36.63 -27.42
C ARG A 515 -37.22 -37.42 -28.54
N GLU A 516 -36.59 -38.41 -29.14
CA GLU A 516 -37.15 -39.20 -30.25
C GLU A 516 -38.03 -40.39 -29.81
N GLY A 517 -38.25 -40.59 -28.51
CA GLY A 517 -39.07 -41.66 -27.97
C GLY A 517 -40.20 -41.19 -27.07
N GLY A 518 -41.37 -41.84 -27.12
CA GLY A 518 -42.57 -41.47 -26.33
C GLY A 518 -42.41 -41.43 -24.80
N ARG A 519 -41.20 -41.58 -24.28
CA ARG A 519 -40.81 -41.37 -22.87
C ARG A 519 -40.44 -39.92 -22.56
N GLY A 520 -40.26 -39.08 -23.60
CA GLY A 520 -39.87 -37.66 -23.44
C GLY A 520 -40.92 -36.86 -22.66
N ILE A 521 -42.22 -37.08 -22.86
CA ILE A 521 -43.34 -36.36 -22.22
C ILE A 521 -43.34 -36.53 -20.69
N GLN A 522 -43.02 -37.73 -20.18
CA GLN A 522 -42.97 -37.97 -18.73
C GLN A 522 -41.85 -37.19 -18.04
N ILE A 523 -40.70 -37.01 -18.71
CA ILE A 523 -39.56 -36.23 -18.20
C ILE A 523 -39.90 -34.75 -18.20
N VAL A 524 -40.66 -34.24 -19.19
CA VAL A 524 -41.04 -32.83 -19.28
C VAL A 524 -41.84 -32.39 -18.06
N ASN A 525 -42.81 -33.17 -17.63
CA ASN A 525 -43.59 -32.83 -16.43
C ASN A 525 -42.69 -32.76 -15.18
N THR A 526 -41.73 -33.67 -15.05
CA THR A 526 -40.78 -33.64 -13.95
C THR A 526 -39.86 -32.41 -14.03
N ILE A 527 -39.45 -31.99 -15.24
CA ILE A 527 -38.64 -30.77 -15.46
C ILE A 527 -39.42 -29.53 -15.00
N ILE A 528 -40.71 -29.39 -15.40
CA ILE A 528 -41.56 -28.26 -15.02
C ILE A 528 -41.78 -28.22 -13.50
N GLU A 529 -42.04 -29.37 -12.89
CA GLU A 529 -42.22 -29.48 -11.45
C GLU A 529 -40.93 -29.10 -10.68
N THR A 530 -39.77 -29.59 -11.13
CA THR A 530 -38.49 -29.24 -10.56
C THR A 530 -38.15 -27.76 -10.78
N ALA A 531 -38.48 -27.17 -11.93
CA ALA A 531 -38.32 -25.76 -12.22
C ALA A 531 -39.15 -24.88 -11.26
N ARG A 532 -40.39 -25.25 -10.97
CA ARG A 532 -41.25 -24.59 -9.97
C ARG A 532 -40.67 -24.70 -8.56
N GLN A 533 -40.15 -25.87 -8.18
CA GLN A 533 -39.47 -26.05 -6.90
C GLN A 533 -38.21 -25.20 -6.75
N CYS A 534 -37.58 -24.88 -7.87
CA CYS A 534 -36.42 -23.97 -7.95
C CYS A 534 -36.83 -22.49 -8.03
N ASN A 535 -38.12 -22.14 -7.99
CA ASN A 535 -38.68 -20.80 -8.16
C ASN A 535 -38.40 -20.13 -9.51
N LEU A 536 -38.14 -20.91 -10.56
CA LEU A 536 -37.92 -20.38 -11.90
C LEU A 536 -39.21 -19.88 -12.57
N ASP A 537 -40.37 -20.24 -12.04
CA ASP A 537 -41.68 -19.72 -12.42
C ASP A 537 -41.85 -18.20 -12.25
N LYS A 538 -40.91 -17.56 -11.51
CA LYS A 538 -40.86 -16.10 -11.34
C LYS A 538 -40.08 -15.41 -12.45
N ASP A 539 -39.18 -16.12 -13.10
CA ASP A 539 -38.27 -15.60 -14.09
C ASP A 539 -38.59 -16.07 -15.53
N VAL A 540 -39.34 -17.18 -15.65
CA VAL A 540 -39.73 -17.81 -16.92
C VAL A 540 -41.19 -18.25 -16.86
N ASP A 541 -41.96 -17.94 -17.89
CA ASP A 541 -43.33 -18.43 -18.03
C ASP A 541 -43.33 -19.96 -18.23
N LEU A 542 -43.78 -20.69 -17.22
CA LEU A 542 -43.88 -22.14 -17.29
C LEU A 542 -45.28 -22.54 -17.81
N PRO A 543 -45.39 -23.54 -18.69
CA PRO A 543 -46.64 -23.97 -19.25
C PRO A 543 -47.58 -24.62 -18.19
N GLU A 544 -48.86 -24.56 -18.44
CA GLU A 544 -49.86 -25.25 -17.61
C GLU A 544 -49.83 -26.77 -17.86
N GLU A 545 -50.43 -27.56 -16.96
CA GLU A 545 -50.40 -29.04 -17.01
C GLU A 545 -50.99 -29.66 -18.28
N ASP A 546 -51.84 -28.91 -19.01
CA ASP A 546 -52.49 -29.33 -20.26
C ASP A 546 -51.85 -28.76 -21.53
N ALA A 547 -50.67 -28.21 -21.45
CA ALA A 547 -49.97 -27.56 -22.58
C ALA A 547 -49.65 -28.55 -23.70
N SER A 548 -49.70 -28.08 -24.95
CA SER A 548 -49.30 -28.88 -26.12
C SER A 548 -47.81 -29.25 -26.11
N THR A 549 -47.42 -30.31 -26.79
CA THR A 549 -46.02 -30.74 -26.89
C THR A 549 -45.08 -29.65 -27.43
N LEU A 550 -45.62 -28.77 -28.29
CA LEU A 550 -44.87 -27.64 -28.85
C LEU A 550 -44.62 -26.52 -27.81
N GLU A 551 -45.60 -26.22 -26.98
CA GLU A 551 -45.50 -25.25 -25.88
C GLU A 551 -44.50 -25.74 -24.82
N LEU A 552 -44.53 -27.04 -24.51
CA LEU A 552 -43.60 -27.71 -23.61
C LEU A 552 -42.15 -27.66 -24.16
N GLU A 553 -41.96 -27.85 -25.46
CA GLU A 553 -40.63 -27.76 -26.11
C GLU A 553 -40.09 -26.34 -26.13
N LEU A 554 -40.91 -25.33 -26.39
CA LEU A 554 -40.54 -23.91 -26.34
C LEU A 554 -40.17 -23.47 -24.91
N SER A 555 -40.91 -23.92 -23.92
CA SER A 555 -40.63 -23.63 -22.50
C SER A 555 -39.29 -24.24 -22.03
N LEU A 556 -38.91 -25.42 -22.53
CA LEU A 556 -37.64 -26.06 -22.23
C LEU A 556 -36.43 -25.25 -22.75
N ILE A 557 -36.60 -24.52 -23.85
CA ILE A 557 -35.55 -23.61 -24.37
C ILE A 557 -35.34 -22.46 -23.38
N HIS A 558 -36.45 -21.88 -22.89
CA HIS A 558 -36.38 -20.78 -21.91
C HIS A 558 -35.85 -21.22 -20.55
N ILE A 559 -36.16 -22.43 -20.10
CA ILE A 559 -35.61 -23.03 -18.87
C ILE A 559 -34.10 -23.30 -19.01
N SER A 560 -33.61 -23.67 -20.20
CA SER A 560 -32.21 -23.99 -20.42
C SER A 560 -31.30 -22.76 -20.62
N GLU A 561 -31.82 -21.62 -21.06
CA GLU A 561 -31.08 -20.38 -21.26
C GLU A 561 -30.62 -19.74 -19.96
N PRO A 562 -31.42 -19.55 -18.91
CA PRO A 562 -30.96 -19.02 -17.62
C PRO A 562 -29.91 -19.89 -16.95
N THR A 563 -30.00 -21.23 -17.10
CA THR A 563 -28.98 -22.13 -16.57
C THR A 563 -27.64 -22.05 -17.28
N ARG A 564 -27.58 -21.55 -18.51
CA ARG A 564 -26.32 -21.22 -19.23
C ARG A 564 -25.73 -19.89 -18.79
N LEU A 565 -26.55 -18.88 -18.46
CA LEU A 565 -26.09 -17.56 -18.01
C LEU A 565 -25.54 -17.57 -16.56
N THR A 566 -25.99 -18.51 -15.72
CA THR A 566 -25.45 -18.68 -14.36
C THR A 566 -24.20 -19.57 -14.31
N SER A 567 -23.74 -20.11 -15.43
CA SER A 567 -22.52 -20.94 -15.55
C SER A 567 -21.33 -20.18 -16.19
N ILE A 568 -21.44 -18.86 -16.37
CA ILE A 568 -20.37 -17.94 -16.70
C ILE A 568 -20.06 -17.09 -15.49
#